data_f6b2485369722d81b5f7725da433d5de
#
_entry.id   f6b2485369722d81b5f7725da433d5de
#
_cell.length_a   1.000
_cell.length_b   1.000
_cell.length_c   1.000
_cell.angle_alpha   90.00
_cell.angle_beta   90.00
_cell.angle_gamma   90.00
#
_symmetry.space_group_name_H-M   'P 1'
#
loop_
_entity.id
_entity.type
_entity.pdbx_description
1 polymer ?
#
loop_
_entity_poly.entity_id
_entity_poly.type
_entity_poly.pdbx_seq_one_letter_code
_entity_poly.pdbx_strand_id
1 'polypeptide(L)'
;MAKTRQQWFDDAKYGLFIHWGLYSILAGEYKGRKTDRIAEWIENNFDIPVEEYEKLAEQFNPTQFNADAFVKRAKEQWGVKYIVLTAKHHEGFAMYDSKVSDFNVVKATPYGKDILKDLQLACEKYDVRMGFYYSQAQDWDDPNGYMAHKDNSGKDFQKYLDEKCKPQVKELLENYGKISLIWFDTPMGITVAQTQELIDLVKSIQPDCLLSGRTGNHMGDYMTTGDNFIPRLPYEDPWEIPATVNDTWGFNKYDTNWKSADHIISLLLKIISRGGNYLLNVGPTADGVVPEKCVEVLNEVGKYVTENSE
;
A
#
# COMPACT_ATOMS: atom_id res chain seq x y z
N MET A 1 20.98 16.33 2.43
CA MET A 1 21.43 15.60 1.22
C MET A 1 20.45 15.93 0.11
N ALA A 2 20.91 16.19 -1.13
CA ALA A 2 20.01 16.33 -2.27
C ALA A 2 19.28 14.98 -2.45
N LYS A 3 17.93 15.00 -2.53
CA LYS A 3 17.15 13.79 -2.75
C LYS A 3 17.42 13.24 -4.14
N THR A 4 17.57 11.93 -4.24
CA THR A 4 17.80 11.25 -5.51
C THR A 4 16.56 11.42 -6.39
N ARG A 5 16.69 12.23 -7.43
CA ARG A 5 15.61 12.46 -8.37
C ARG A 5 15.65 11.40 -9.45
N GLN A 6 14.60 10.62 -9.58
CA GLN A 6 14.44 9.67 -10.67
C GLN A 6 13.39 10.17 -11.65
N GLN A 7 13.81 10.37 -12.89
CA GLN A 7 12.97 10.94 -13.96
C GLN A 7 11.63 10.20 -14.10
N TRP A 8 11.65 8.88 -13.98
CA TRP A 8 10.41 8.11 -14.11
C TRP A 8 9.34 8.49 -13.08
N PHE A 9 9.77 8.84 -11.84
CA PHE A 9 8.84 9.23 -10.79
C PHE A 9 8.27 10.62 -11.05
N ASP A 10 9.13 11.53 -11.51
CA ASP A 10 8.71 12.87 -11.91
C ASP A 10 7.73 12.83 -13.09
N ASP A 11 7.87 11.87 -14.01
CA ASP A 11 7.04 11.75 -15.21
C ASP A 11 5.76 10.93 -14.97
N ALA A 12 5.72 10.08 -13.93
CA ALA A 12 4.63 9.13 -13.71
C ALA A 12 3.29 9.82 -13.42
N LYS A 13 3.28 10.84 -12.59
CA LYS A 13 2.14 11.69 -12.20
C LYS A 13 0.93 10.97 -11.58
N TYR A 14 0.59 9.76 -12.03
CA TYR A 14 -0.59 9.03 -11.61
C TYR A 14 -0.27 7.55 -11.35
N GLY A 15 -0.43 7.14 -10.09
CA GLY A 15 -0.26 5.77 -9.61
C GLY A 15 -1.52 5.23 -8.97
N LEU A 16 -1.58 3.91 -8.86
CA LEU A 16 -2.64 3.18 -8.18
C LEU A 16 -2.11 2.59 -6.88
N PHE A 17 -2.75 2.93 -5.76
CA PHE A 17 -2.53 2.29 -4.48
C PHE A 17 -3.55 1.17 -4.30
N ILE A 18 -3.16 0.04 -3.73
CA ILE A 18 -4.07 -1.06 -3.45
C ILE A 18 -3.93 -1.44 -1.98
N HIS A 19 -4.96 -1.14 -1.18
CA HIS A 19 -5.03 -1.60 0.20
C HIS A 19 -5.87 -2.88 0.25
N TRP A 20 -5.19 -4.00 0.41
CA TRP A 20 -5.83 -5.31 0.41
C TRP A 20 -5.17 -6.25 1.42
N GLY A 21 -5.98 -6.91 2.24
CA GLY A 21 -5.56 -7.78 3.33
C GLY A 21 -6.77 -8.45 3.98
N LEU A 22 -6.58 -9.08 5.14
CA LEU A 22 -7.65 -9.81 5.85
C LEU A 22 -8.79 -8.88 6.32
N TYR A 23 -8.52 -7.60 6.54
CA TYR A 23 -9.55 -6.61 6.85
C TYR A 23 -10.66 -6.51 5.79
N SER A 24 -10.40 -6.92 4.54
CA SER A 24 -11.41 -6.97 3.49
C SER A 24 -12.51 -8.01 3.75
N ILE A 25 -12.23 -9.04 4.56
CA ILE A 25 -13.21 -10.05 4.99
C ILE A 25 -14.22 -9.42 5.93
N LEU A 26 -13.74 -8.65 6.90
CA LEU A 26 -14.58 -7.93 7.85
C LEU A 26 -15.34 -6.78 7.19
N ALA A 27 -14.78 -6.20 6.14
CA ALA A 27 -15.45 -5.20 5.30
C ALA A 27 -16.12 -4.08 6.10
N GLY A 28 -15.45 -3.59 7.15
CA GLY A 28 -15.96 -2.52 8.02
C GLY A 28 -16.89 -2.96 9.14
N GLU A 29 -17.07 -4.26 9.39
CA GLU A 29 -17.95 -4.76 10.46
C GLU A 29 -17.31 -5.91 11.26
N TYR A 30 -17.43 -5.85 12.59
CA TYR A 30 -17.00 -6.91 13.49
C TYR A 30 -18.07 -7.17 14.54
N LYS A 31 -18.56 -8.42 14.64
CA LYS A 31 -19.61 -8.87 15.58
C LYS A 31 -20.85 -7.95 15.61
N GLY A 32 -21.34 -7.56 14.44
CA GLY A 32 -22.51 -6.70 14.30
C GLY A 32 -22.26 -5.20 14.57
N ARG A 33 -21.03 -4.81 14.88
CA ARG A 33 -20.63 -3.42 15.09
C ARG A 33 -19.91 -2.90 13.85
N LYS A 34 -20.41 -1.80 13.28
CA LYS A 34 -19.78 -1.12 12.16
C LYS A 34 -18.66 -0.20 12.66
N THR A 35 -17.55 -0.15 11.92
CA THR A 35 -16.54 0.87 12.19
C THR A 35 -17.00 2.22 11.65
N ASP A 36 -16.74 3.27 12.42
CA ASP A 36 -16.86 4.68 12.03
C ASP A 36 -15.52 5.25 11.52
N ARG A 37 -14.50 4.38 11.40
CA ARG A 37 -13.15 4.68 10.97
C ARG A 37 -12.78 3.89 9.73
N ILE A 38 -11.55 4.07 9.26
CA ILE A 38 -10.99 3.34 8.12
C ILE A 38 -10.97 1.83 8.37
N ALA A 39 -11.39 1.05 7.36
CA ALA A 39 -11.68 -0.37 7.53
C ALA A 39 -10.44 -1.22 7.78
N GLU A 40 -9.28 -0.85 7.25
CA GLU A 40 -8.01 -1.58 7.43
C GLU A 40 -7.45 -1.48 8.86
N TRP A 41 -8.01 -0.60 9.69
CA TRP A 41 -7.66 -0.49 11.12
C TRP A 41 -8.64 -1.22 12.04
N ILE A 42 -9.55 -2.03 11.50
CA ILE A 42 -10.66 -2.64 12.26
C ILE A 42 -10.17 -3.52 13.41
N GLU A 43 -9.06 -4.24 13.22
CA GLU A 43 -8.43 -5.06 14.27
C GLU A 43 -8.06 -4.20 15.49
N ASN A 44 -7.31 -3.14 15.25
CA ASN A 44 -6.87 -2.23 16.32
C ASN A 44 -8.02 -1.42 16.93
N ASN A 45 -8.98 -0.96 16.10
CA ASN A 45 -10.10 -0.13 16.54
C ASN A 45 -11.11 -0.89 17.43
N PHE A 46 -11.25 -2.20 17.22
CA PHE A 46 -12.16 -3.05 18.00
C PHE A 46 -11.46 -3.94 19.02
N ASP A 47 -10.14 -3.77 19.20
CA ASP A 47 -9.33 -4.62 20.08
C ASP A 47 -9.56 -6.10 19.80
N ILE A 48 -9.56 -6.50 18.51
CA ILE A 48 -9.75 -7.91 18.13
C ILE A 48 -8.52 -8.70 18.59
N PRO A 49 -8.70 -9.78 19.36
CA PRO A 49 -7.57 -10.61 19.77
C PRO A 49 -6.82 -11.18 18.56
N VAL A 50 -5.49 -11.22 18.63
CA VAL A 50 -4.62 -11.69 17.52
C VAL A 50 -5.06 -13.08 17.05
N GLU A 51 -5.28 -14.03 17.97
CA GLU A 51 -5.68 -15.40 17.63
C GLU A 51 -7.07 -15.48 16.98
N GLU A 52 -7.92 -14.47 17.17
CA GLU A 52 -9.22 -14.38 16.50
C GLU A 52 -9.06 -13.76 15.11
N TYR A 53 -8.18 -12.75 14.98
CA TYR A 53 -7.92 -12.10 13.70
C TYR A 53 -7.20 -13.03 12.73
N GLU A 54 -6.19 -13.77 13.19
CA GLU A 54 -5.46 -14.76 12.38
C GLU A 54 -6.38 -15.77 11.69
N LYS A 55 -7.48 -16.20 12.37
CA LYS A 55 -8.46 -17.13 11.81
C LYS A 55 -9.19 -16.60 10.57
N LEU A 56 -9.18 -15.29 10.33
CA LEU A 56 -9.72 -14.73 9.10
C LEU A 56 -8.99 -15.24 7.88
N ALA A 57 -7.70 -15.60 8.00
CA ALA A 57 -6.94 -16.17 6.91
C ALA A 57 -7.60 -17.44 6.32
N GLU A 58 -8.28 -18.25 7.13
CA GLU A 58 -9.01 -19.44 6.68
C GLU A 58 -10.19 -19.11 5.73
N GLN A 59 -10.64 -17.85 5.71
CA GLN A 59 -11.72 -17.37 4.86
C GLN A 59 -11.23 -16.59 3.65
N PHE A 60 -9.92 -16.24 3.60
CA PHE A 60 -9.37 -15.44 2.51
C PHE A 60 -9.08 -16.32 1.28
N ASN A 61 -9.98 -16.25 0.31
CA ASN A 61 -9.89 -17.05 -0.93
C ASN A 61 -10.30 -16.23 -2.16
N PRO A 62 -9.46 -15.29 -2.61
CA PRO A 62 -9.78 -14.33 -3.69
C PRO A 62 -9.74 -14.98 -5.08
N THR A 63 -10.62 -15.95 -5.34
CA THR A 63 -10.67 -16.70 -6.61
C THR A 63 -11.09 -15.85 -7.81
N GLN A 64 -11.64 -14.66 -7.60
CA GLN A 64 -12.03 -13.73 -8.66
C GLN A 64 -10.90 -12.76 -9.04
N PHE A 65 -9.80 -12.74 -8.29
CA PHE A 65 -8.65 -11.91 -8.63
C PHE A 65 -7.90 -12.48 -9.83
N ASN A 66 -7.72 -11.65 -10.84
CA ASN A 66 -6.92 -11.95 -12.01
C ASN A 66 -5.92 -10.80 -12.23
N ALA A 67 -4.67 -11.02 -11.86
CA ALA A 67 -3.63 -10.01 -11.93
C ALA A 67 -3.39 -9.49 -13.36
N ASP A 68 -3.41 -10.37 -14.36
CA ASP A 68 -3.23 -10.00 -15.77
C ASP A 68 -4.33 -9.03 -16.24
N ALA A 69 -5.59 -9.39 -16.01
CA ALA A 69 -6.74 -8.54 -16.37
C ALA A 69 -6.75 -7.23 -15.56
N PHE A 70 -6.35 -7.28 -14.28
CA PHE A 70 -6.31 -6.12 -13.40
C PHE A 70 -5.26 -5.09 -13.87
N VAL A 71 -4.02 -5.52 -14.11
CA VAL A 71 -2.93 -4.62 -14.53
C VAL A 71 -3.18 -4.10 -15.94
N LYS A 72 -3.69 -4.95 -16.85
CA LYS A 72 -4.10 -4.50 -18.19
C LYS A 72 -5.12 -3.36 -18.10
N ARG A 73 -6.17 -3.54 -17.28
CA ARG A 73 -7.19 -2.50 -17.06
C ARG A 73 -6.58 -1.23 -16.46
N ALA A 74 -5.73 -1.37 -15.43
CA ALA A 74 -5.07 -0.24 -14.80
C ALA A 74 -4.24 0.58 -15.79
N LYS A 75 -3.50 -0.08 -16.67
CA LYS A 75 -2.71 0.57 -17.73
C LYS A 75 -3.56 1.20 -18.81
N GLU A 76 -4.45 0.40 -19.43
CA GLU A 76 -5.14 0.78 -20.67
C GLU A 76 -6.41 1.60 -20.44
N GLN A 77 -7.15 1.32 -19.36
CA GLN A 77 -8.42 1.98 -19.08
C GLN A 77 -8.33 3.07 -18.02
N TRP A 78 -7.43 2.93 -17.02
CA TRP A 78 -7.28 3.92 -15.95
C TRP A 78 -6.10 4.87 -16.14
N GLY A 79 -5.18 4.58 -17.07
CA GLY A 79 -4.03 5.42 -17.38
C GLY A 79 -2.91 5.39 -16.34
N VAL A 80 -2.89 4.39 -15.48
CA VAL A 80 -1.94 4.21 -14.37
C VAL A 80 -0.53 3.94 -14.90
N LYS A 81 0.48 4.55 -14.26
CA LYS A 81 1.90 4.40 -14.61
C LYS A 81 2.67 3.50 -13.63
N TYR A 82 2.23 3.43 -12.39
CA TYR A 82 2.80 2.56 -11.36
C TYR A 82 1.73 2.08 -10.38
N ILE A 83 1.97 0.92 -9.78
CA ILE A 83 1.07 0.29 -8.81
C ILE A 83 1.84 0.05 -7.52
N VAL A 84 1.23 0.33 -6.37
CA VAL A 84 1.74 0.01 -5.04
C VAL A 84 0.70 -0.85 -4.33
N LEU A 85 1.05 -2.10 -3.98
CA LEU A 85 0.18 -3.00 -3.22
C LEU A 85 0.69 -3.17 -1.79
N THR A 86 -0.22 -3.26 -0.83
CA THR A 86 0.10 -3.64 0.55
C THR A 86 0.67 -5.06 0.60
N ALA A 87 2.01 -5.18 0.60
CA ALA A 87 2.68 -6.46 0.79
C ALA A 87 2.49 -6.99 2.23
N LYS A 88 2.55 -6.09 3.21
CA LYS A 88 2.17 -6.32 4.61
C LYS A 88 1.66 -5.00 5.20
N HIS A 89 0.39 -4.98 5.62
CA HIS A 89 -0.20 -3.86 6.37
C HIS A 89 0.05 -4.02 7.87
N HIS A 90 -0.51 -3.16 8.70
CA HIS A 90 -0.30 -3.16 10.17
C HIS A 90 -0.76 -4.45 10.85
N GLU A 91 -1.72 -5.17 10.28
CA GLU A 91 -2.23 -6.46 10.75
C GLU A 91 -1.18 -7.59 10.76
N GLY A 92 -0.01 -7.38 10.14
CA GLY A 92 1.07 -8.36 10.09
C GLY A 92 0.92 -9.46 9.03
N PHE A 93 -0.22 -9.53 8.32
CA PHE A 93 -0.46 -10.52 7.28
C PHE A 93 0.31 -10.20 5.99
N ALA A 94 1.09 -11.18 5.50
CA ALA A 94 1.86 -11.04 4.27
C ALA A 94 1.05 -11.52 3.05
N MET A 95 0.83 -10.63 2.08
CA MET A 95 0.10 -10.93 0.83
C MET A 95 0.94 -11.70 -0.20
N TYR A 96 2.04 -12.34 0.23
CA TYR A 96 3.02 -13.04 -0.59
C TYR A 96 3.58 -14.27 0.14
N ASP A 97 4.34 -15.12 -0.54
CA ASP A 97 4.96 -16.34 0.00
C ASP A 97 6.18 -16.03 0.87
N SER A 98 5.96 -15.40 2.02
CA SER A 98 7.02 -15.13 2.99
C SER A 98 7.55 -16.43 3.61
N LYS A 99 8.87 -16.52 3.75
CA LYS A 99 9.54 -17.60 4.50
C LYS A 99 9.86 -17.19 5.93
N VAL A 100 9.61 -15.92 6.27
CA VAL A 100 9.87 -15.34 7.59
C VAL A 100 8.69 -15.56 8.54
N SER A 101 7.45 -15.50 8.01
CA SER A 101 6.23 -15.70 8.78
C SER A 101 5.28 -16.66 8.06
N ASP A 102 4.66 -17.56 8.79
CA ASP A 102 3.62 -18.45 8.28
C ASP A 102 2.26 -17.74 8.16
N PHE A 103 2.11 -16.58 8.78
CA PHE A 103 0.94 -15.73 8.63
C PHE A 103 0.99 -14.99 7.29
N ASN A 104 0.78 -15.75 6.22
CA ASN A 104 0.85 -15.26 4.85
C ASN A 104 -0.19 -15.94 3.94
N VAL A 105 -0.45 -15.33 2.80
CA VAL A 105 -1.50 -15.74 1.84
C VAL A 105 -1.30 -17.16 1.30
N VAL A 106 -0.07 -17.65 1.20
CA VAL A 106 0.21 -18.98 0.64
C VAL A 106 0.01 -20.08 1.68
N LYS A 107 0.49 -19.86 2.92
CA LYS A 107 0.46 -20.89 3.97
C LYS A 107 -0.81 -20.88 4.81
N ALA A 108 -1.33 -19.68 5.12
CA ALA A 108 -2.43 -19.52 6.07
C ALA A 108 -3.82 -19.54 5.41
N THR A 109 -3.91 -19.46 4.08
CA THR A 109 -5.20 -19.33 3.38
C THR A 109 -5.51 -20.50 2.46
N PRO A 110 -6.80 -20.78 2.19
CA PRO A 110 -7.19 -21.76 1.18
C PRO A 110 -6.84 -21.34 -0.25
N TYR A 111 -6.55 -20.06 -0.50
CA TYR A 111 -6.10 -19.57 -1.80
C TYR A 111 -4.75 -20.15 -2.21
N GLY A 112 -3.79 -20.20 -1.29
CA GLY A 112 -2.53 -20.92 -1.44
C GLY A 112 -1.62 -20.44 -2.57
N LYS A 113 -1.81 -19.19 -3.09
CA LYS A 113 -1.04 -18.61 -4.19
C LYS A 113 -0.46 -17.26 -3.80
N ASP A 114 0.67 -16.93 -4.39
CA ASP A 114 1.38 -15.67 -4.18
C ASP A 114 0.80 -14.56 -5.05
N ILE A 115 -0.01 -13.70 -4.42
CA ILE A 115 -0.69 -12.58 -5.11
C ILE A 115 0.31 -11.55 -5.64
N LEU A 116 1.38 -11.28 -4.88
CA LEU A 116 2.39 -10.31 -5.31
C LEU A 116 3.17 -10.82 -6.53
N LYS A 117 3.42 -12.12 -6.59
CA LYS A 117 4.11 -12.72 -7.74
C LYS A 117 3.29 -12.61 -9.02
N ASP A 118 2.01 -12.94 -8.93
CA ASP A 118 1.10 -12.81 -10.07
C ASP A 118 0.98 -11.36 -10.54
N LEU A 119 0.89 -10.40 -9.58
CA LEU A 119 0.83 -8.99 -9.89
C LEU A 119 2.13 -8.46 -10.51
N GLN A 120 3.29 -8.89 -10.00
CA GLN A 120 4.61 -8.51 -10.52
C GLN A 120 4.78 -8.96 -11.98
N LEU A 121 4.44 -10.20 -12.28
CA LEU A 121 4.52 -10.72 -13.66
C LEU A 121 3.59 -9.96 -14.62
N ALA A 122 2.39 -9.60 -14.16
CA ALA A 122 1.47 -8.78 -14.94
C ALA A 122 2.03 -7.35 -15.14
N CYS A 123 2.61 -6.74 -14.11
CA CYS A 123 3.24 -5.42 -14.22
C CYS A 123 4.40 -5.40 -15.23
N GLU A 124 5.25 -6.43 -15.23
CA GLU A 124 6.31 -6.57 -16.25
C GLU A 124 5.73 -6.71 -17.65
N LYS A 125 4.71 -7.55 -17.83
CA LYS A 125 4.06 -7.78 -19.12
C LYS A 125 3.48 -6.50 -19.75
N TYR A 126 2.88 -5.64 -18.94
CA TYR A 126 2.22 -4.42 -19.40
C TYR A 126 3.07 -3.15 -19.24
N ASP A 127 4.34 -3.27 -18.87
CA ASP A 127 5.23 -2.13 -18.61
C ASP A 127 4.58 -1.13 -17.63
N VAL A 128 4.11 -1.64 -16.49
CA VAL A 128 3.65 -0.86 -15.34
C VAL A 128 4.68 -1.02 -14.23
N ARG A 129 5.13 0.08 -13.64
CA ARG A 129 6.10 0.01 -12.56
C ARG A 129 5.44 -0.52 -11.29
N MET A 130 6.16 -1.37 -10.56
CA MET A 130 5.65 -1.96 -9.34
C MET A 130 6.41 -1.46 -8.12
N GLY A 131 5.66 -1.15 -7.07
CA GLY A 131 6.13 -0.89 -5.73
C GLY A 131 5.33 -1.69 -4.70
N PHE A 132 5.86 -1.80 -3.50
CA PHE A 132 5.20 -2.44 -2.38
C PHE A 132 5.03 -1.46 -1.22
N TYR A 133 3.84 -1.48 -0.62
CA TYR A 133 3.64 -0.90 0.70
C TYR A 133 4.10 -1.92 1.75
N TYR A 134 4.81 -1.44 2.76
CA TYR A 134 5.23 -2.24 3.89
C TYR A 134 5.14 -1.42 5.19
N SER A 135 4.38 -1.92 6.16
CA SER A 135 4.29 -1.33 7.49
C SER A 135 5.52 -1.73 8.31
N GLN A 136 6.54 -0.84 8.38
CA GLN A 136 7.82 -1.16 8.99
C GLN A 136 7.84 -1.06 10.51
N ALA A 137 6.97 -0.26 11.12
CA ALA A 137 6.96 -0.10 12.57
C ALA A 137 5.75 -0.76 13.23
N GLN A 138 4.59 -0.69 12.61
CA GLN A 138 3.40 -1.36 13.10
C GLN A 138 3.31 -2.79 12.58
N ASP A 139 3.12 -3.72 13.50
CA ASP A 139 2.80 -5.11 13.23
C ASP A 139 2.04 -5.63 14.44
N TRP A 140 0.72 -5.80 14.26
CA TRP A 140 -0.19 -6.12 15.38
C TRP A 140 -0.17 -7.61 15.73
N ASP A 141 0.32 -8.44 14.81
CA ASP A 141 0.53 -9.87 14.97
C ASP A 141 1.84 -10.19 15.72
N ASP A 142 2.90 -9.41 15.50
CA ASP A 142 4.20 -9.63 16.14
C ASP A 142 4.21 -9.04 17.57
N PRO A 143 4.62 -9.80 18.59
CA PRO A 143 4.66 -9.30 19.97
C PRO A 143 5.60 -8.10 20.18
N ASN A 144 6.59 -7.89 19.32
CA ASN A 144 7.56 -6.80 19.38
C ASN A 144 7.29 -5.70 18.33
N GLY A 145 6.37 -5.91 17.38
CA GLY A 145 5.88 -4.87 16.47
C GLY A 145 5.06 -3.81 17.22
N TYR A 146 5.17 -2.55 16.81
CA TYR A 146 4.42 -1.48 17.48
C TYR A 146 2.92 -1.53 17.13
N MET A 147 2.11 -1.04 18.08
CA MET A 147 0.68 -0.82 17.90
C MET A 147 0.36 0.65 18.21
N ALA A 148 -0.28 1.34 17.26
CA ALA A 148 -0.73 2.70 17.50
C ALA A 148 -1.79 2.76 18.61
N HIS A 149 -1.71 3.79 19.44
CA HIS A 149 -2.63 4.03 20.56
C HIS A 149 -2.61 2.95 21.66
N LYS A 150 -1.56 2.12 21.71
CA LYS A 150 -1.34 1.10 22.75
C LYS A 150 -0.01 1.36 23.46
N ASP A 151 0.14 0.71 24.63
CA ASP A 151 1.42 0.70 25.34
C ASP A 151 2.42 -0.21 24.61
N ASN A 152 3.54 0.39 24.19
CA ASN A 152 4.63 -0.30 23.50
C ASN A 152 5.90 -0.39 24.38
N SER A 153 5.84 -0.01 25.66
CA SER A 153 7.03 0.13 26.54
C SER A 153 7.75 -1.18 26.83
N GLY A 154 7.06 -2.32 26.74
CA GLY A 154 7.64 -3.65 26.97
C GLY A 154 8.15 -4.37 25.73
N LYS A 155 8.08 -3.72 24.54
CA LYS A 155 8.42 -4.34 23.26
C LYS A 155 9.90 -4.16 22.90
N ASP A 156 10.52 -5.21 22.37
CA ASP A 156 11.86 -5.17 21.78
C ASP A 156 11.74 -4.89 20.27
N PHE A 157 11.57 -3.63 19.93
CA PHE A 157 11.38 -3.22 18.53
C PHE A 157 12.57 -3.55 17.64
N GLN A 158 13.82 -3.53 18.16
CA GLN A 158 14.98 -3.92 17.36
C GLN A 158 14.93 -5.41 17.00
N LYS A 159 14.48 -6.26 17.92
CA LYS A 159 14.25 -7.68 17.64
C LYS A 159 13.22 -7.88 16.50
N TYR A 160 12.10 -7.15 16.52
CA TYR A 160 11.13 -7.18 15.42
C TYR A 160 11.76 -6.75 14.10
N LEU A 161 12.53 -5.67 14.08
CA LEU A 161 13.23 -5.22 12.88
C LEU A 161 14.16 -6.30 12.34
N ASP A 162 14.95 -6.95 13.20
CA ASP A 162 15.97 -7.91 12.80
C ASP A 162 15.38 -9.26 12.38
N GLU A 163 14.35 -9.73 13.07
CA GLU A 163 13.80 -11.08 12.88
C GLU A 163 12.62 -11.13 11.89
N LYS A 164 11.86 -10.03 11.70
CA LYS A 164 10.70 -10.01 10.79
C LYS A 164 10.80 -8.92 9.72
N CYS A 165 10.90 -7.65 10.09
CA CYS A 165 10.77 -6.54 9.16
C CYS A 165 11.87 -6.54 8.08
N LYS A 166 13.13 -6.52 8.45
CA LYS A 166 14.26 -6.50 7.49
C LYS A 166 14.32 -7.77 6.65
N PRO A 167 14.15 -8.99 7.20
CA PRO A 167 14.08 -10.20 6.38
C PRO A 167 12.92 -10.19 5.36
N GLN A 168 11.73 -9.74 5.75
CA GLN A 168 10.61 -9.63 4.82
C GLN A 168 10.83 -8.57 3.73
N VAL A 169 11.38 -7.40 4.06
CA VAL A 169 11.74 -6.38 3.07
C VAL A 169 12.79 -6.92 2.10
N LYS A 170 13.77 -7.70 2.60
CA LYS A 170 14.75 -8.38 1.76
C LYS A 170 14.09 -9.36 0.79
N GLU A 171 13.15 -10.19 1.25
CA GLU A 171 12.39 -11.11 0.38
C GLU A 171 11.69 -10.36 -0.77
N LEU A 172 11.04 -9.22 -0.47
CA LEU A 172 10.36 -8.41 -1.47
C LEU A 172 11.31 -7.88 -2.55
N LEU A 173 12.52 -7.50 -2.16
CA LEU A 173 13.52 -6.96 -3.09
C LEU A 173 14.25 -8.03 -3.90
N GLU A 174 14.42 -9.25 -3.36
CA GLU A 174 15.17 -10.32 -4.03
C GLU A 174 14.30 -11.21 -4.91
N ASN A 175 12.99 -11.41 -4.58
CA ASN A 175 12.17 -12.44 -5.20
C ASN A 175 11.16 -11.92 -6.24
N TYR A 176 10.94 -10.60 -6.33
CA TYR A 176 9.88 -10.01 -7.15
C TYR A 176 10.42 -9.12 -8.29
N GLY A 177 11.65 -9.37 -8.74
CA GLY A 177 12.27 -8.64 -9.85
C GLY A 177 12.60 -7.19 -9.49
N LYS A 178 12.50 -6.28 -10.45
CA LYS A 178 12.81 -4.86 -10.23
C LYS A 178 11.66 -4.15 -9.52
N ILE A 179 11.91 -3.68 -8.31
CA ILE A 179 10.97 -2.91 -7.51
C ILE A 179 11.29 -1.42 -7.65
N SER A 180 10.31 -0.65 -8.09
CA SER A 180 10.49 0.79 -8.35
C SER A 180 10.47 1.62 -7.08
N LEU A 181 9.67 1.21 -6.08
CA LEU A 181 9.63 1.87 -4.77
C LEU A 181 9.15 0.93 -3.65
N ILE A 182 9.61 1.20 -2.42
CA ILE A 182 8.99 0.69 -1.19
C ILE A 182 8.28 1.86 -0.50
N TRP A 183 6.99 1.68 -0.31
CA TRP A 183 6.14 2.64 0.39
C TRP A 183 6.05 2.23 1.87
N PHE A 184 7.00 2.71 2.67
CA PHE A 184 6.96 2.56 4.11
C PHE A 184 5.89 3.48 4.71
N ASP A 185 5.28 3.08 5.84
CA ASP A 185 4.21 3.82 6.48
C ASP A 185 4.30 3.81 8.01
N THR A 186 3.72 4.81 8.63
CA THR A 186 3.62 4.97 10.10
C THR A 186 4.91 4.64 10.84
N PRO A 187 5.98 5.43 10.66
CA PRO A 187 7.30 5.14 11.25
C PRO A 187 7.30 5.16 12.79
N MET A 188 6.26 5.74 13.43
CA MET A 188 6.08 5.81 14.88
C MET A 188 7.37 6.21 15.62
N GLY A 189 7.80 5.40 16.59
CA GLY A 189 8.99 5.63 17.42
C GLY A 189 10.31 5.14 16.84
N ILE A 190 10.38 4.84 15.52
CA ILE A 190 11.62 4.38 14.89
C ILE A 190 12.73 5.42 15.02
N THR A 191 13.91 4.99 15.44
CA THR A 191 15.07 5.87 15.60
C THR A 191 15.74 6.19 14.26
N VAL A 192 16.58 7.24 14.23
CA VAL A 192 17.39 7.59 13.04
C VAL A 192 18.29 6.41 12.63
N ALA A 193 18.90 5.71 13.59
CA ALA A 193 19.74 4.55 13.30
C ALA A 193 18.95 3.41 12.65
N GLN A 194 17.77 3.07 13.18
CA GLN A 194 16.89 2.04 12.64
C GLN A 194 16.36 2.40 11.25
N THR A 195 16.02 3.69 11.03
CA THR A 195 15.65 4.17 9.70
C THR A 195 16.81 4.01 8.72
N GLN A 196 18.05 4.32 9.14
CA GLN A 196 19.22 4.14 8.30
C GLN A 196 19.47 2.66 7.96
N GLU A 197 19.26 1.74 8.90
CA GLU A 197 19.37 0.30 8.63
C GLU A 197 18.42 -0.16 7.53
N LEU A 198 17.17 0.34 7.51
CA LEU A 198 16.20 0.03 6.45
C LEU A 198 16.62 0.61 5.10
N ILE A 199 17.11 1.85 5.09
CA ILE A 199 17.61 2.51 3.87
C ILE A 199 18.79 1.72 3.30
N ASP A 200 19.77 1.40 4.15
CA ASP A 200 20.98 0.67 3.74
C ASP A 200 20.63 -0.71 3.19
N LEU A 201 19.69 -1.42 3.83
CA LEU A 201 19.20 -2.70 3.34
C LEU A 201 18.63 -2.56 1.92
N VAL A 202 17.67 -1.65 1.73
CA VAL A 202 17.02 -1.48 0.42
C VAL A 202 18.03 -1.07 -0.64
N LYS A 203 18.88 -0.09 -0.35
CA LYS A 203 19.86 0.44 -1.32
C LYS A 203 20.99 -0.52 -1.62
N SER A 204 21.32 -1.43 -0.70
CA SER A 204 22.33 -2.49 -0.94
C SER A 204 21.83 -3.56 -1.94
N ILE A 205 20.51 -3.81 -1.98
CA ILE A 205 19.91 -4.83 -2.87
C ILE A 205 19.47 -4.18 -4.20
N GLN A 206 18.72 -3.10 -4.12
CA GLN A 206 18.22 -2.36 -5.28
C GLN A 206 18.50 -0.85 -5.12
N PRO A 207 19.66 -0.34 -5.55
CA PRO A 207 20.05 1.07 -5.36
C PRO A 207 19.05 2.07 -5.94
N ASP A 208 18.36 1.70 -7.03
CA ASP A 208 17.38 2.54 -7.72
C ASP A 208 15.98 2.49 -7.10
N CYS A 209 15.71 1.60 -6.15
CA CYS A 209 14.41 1.52 -5.49
C CYS A 209 14.18 2.77 -4.64
N LEU A 210 13.10 3.50 -4.90
CA LEU A 210 12.76 4.71 -4.14
C LEU A 210 12.10 4.35 -2.80
N LEU A 211 12.32 5.20 -1.82
CA LEU A 211 11.75 5.08 -0.47
C LEU A 211 10.81 6.25 -0.20
N SER A 212 9.59 5.95 0.26
CA SER A 212 8.58 6.96 0.58
C SER A 212 9.03 7.91 1.69
N GLY A 213 8.43 9.09 1.75
CA GLY A 213 8.68 10.07 2.81
C GLY A 213 8.35 9.55 4.21
N ARG A 214 7.56 8.48 4.32
CA ARG A 214 7.19 7.82 5.59
C ARG A 214 8.15 6.69 6.00
N THR A 215 9.32 6.60 5.39
CA THR A 215 10.38 5.69 5.85
C THR A 215 10.78 5.99 7.31
N GLY A 216 10.73 7.25 7.70
CA GLY A 216 11.02 7.75 9.03
C GLY A 216 12.06 8.86 9.03
N ASN A 217 12.03 9.69 10.06
CA ASN A 217 13.03 10.73 10.32
C ASN A 217 13.34 11.67 9.12
N HIS A 218 12.38 11.85 8.21
CA HIS A 218 12.53 12.62 6.96
C HIS A 218 13.64 12.12 6.01
N MET A 219 13.95 10.82 6.05
CA MET A 219 15.05 10.22 5.31
C MET A 219 14.64 9.52 4.01
N GLY A 220 13.36 9.58 3.61
CA GLY A 220 12.89 9.04 2.33
C GLY A 220 13.46 9.78 1.11
N ASP A 221 13.38 9.15 -0.06
CA ASP A 221 13.87 9.71 -1.34
C ASP A 221 12.94 10.82 -1.88
N TYR A 222 11.66 10.75 -1.59
CA TYR A 222 10.66 11.75 -1.95
C TYR A 222 9.75 12.07 -0.77
N MET A 223 9.07 13.22 -0.82
CA MET A 223 8.15 13.62 0.24
C MET A 223 6.78 12.95 0.03
N THR A 224 6.23 12.41 1.11
CA THR A 224 4.83 11.97 1.15
C THR A 224 4.03 12.96 1.99
N THR A 225 2.97 13.51 1.42
CA THR A 225 2.10 14.44 2.14
C THR A 225 1.17 13.69 3.11
N GLY A 226 0.39 14.43 3.91
CA GLY A 226 -0.71 13.83 4.65
C GLY A 226 -1.77 13.22 3.72
N ASP A 227 -2.51 12.24 4.23
CA ASP A 227 -3.56 11.53 3.49
C ASP A 227 -4.61 12.50 2.96
N ASN A 228 -4.90 12.41 1.66
CA ASN A 228 -5.83 13.31 0.96
C ASN A 228 -5.48 14.82 1.08
N PHE A 229 -4.24 15.17 1.49
CA PHE A 229 -3.85 16.53 1.73
C PHE A 229 -2.98 17.10 0.61
N ILE A 230 -3.52 18.05 -0.17
CA ILE A 230 -2.78 18.75 -1.22
C ILE A 230 -2.11 20.00 -0.61
N PRO A 231 -0.78 20.13 -0.69
CA PRO A 231 -0.06 21.29 -0.17
C PRO A 231 -0.50 22.58 -0.90
N ARG A 232 -0.54 23.70 -0.16
CA ARG A 232 -0.93 24.99 -0.74
C ARG A 232 0.09 25.52 -1.75
N LEU A 233 1.37 25.31 -1.47
CA LEU A 233 2.50 25.70 -2.32
C LEU A 233 3.16 24.45 -2.90
N PRO A 234 3.72 24.53 -4.11
CA PRO A 234 4.51 23.45 -4.67
C PRO A 234 5.76 23.20 -3.83
N TYR A 235 6.19 21.95 -3.75
CA TYR A 235 7.49 21.58 -3.19
C TYR A 235 8.56 21.63 -4.28
N GLU A 236 9.80 21.94 -3.90
CA GLU A 236 10.95 21.87 -4.80
C GLU A 236 11.42 20.43 -5.03
N ASP A 237 11.31 19.61 -3.99
CA ASP A 237 11.63 18.18 -4.02
C ASP A 237 10.48 17.36 -4.62
N PRO A 238 10.77 16.16 -5.19
CA PRO A 238 9.73 15.20 -5.60
C PRO A 238 8.79 14.88 -4.45
N TRP A 239 7.49 14.81 -4.73
CA TRP A 239 6.48 14.52 -3.72
C TRP A 239 5.30 13.74 -4.27
N GLU A 240 4.62 13.05 -3.39
CA GLU A 240 3.46 12.22 -3.67
C GLU A 240 2.37 12.44 -2.64
N ILE A 241 1.13 12.40 -3.07
CA ILE A 241 -0.05 12.37 -2.20
C ILE A 241 -0.75 11.02 -2.33
N PRO A 242 -0.86 10.25 -1.23
CA PRO A 242 -1.78 9.13 -1.16
C PRO A 242 -3.20 9.62 -0.90
N ALA A 243 -4.16 9.13 -1.67
CA ALA A 243 -5.55 9.54 -1.56
C ALA A 243 -6.52 8.40 -1.86
N THR A 244 -7.74 8.52 -1.34
CA THR A 244 -8.82 7.53 -1.49
C THR A 244 -9.86 7.98 -2.50
N VAL A 245 -10.53 7.02 -3.15
CA VAL A 245 -11.72 7.28 -3.99
C VAL A 245 -12.97 7.50 -3.13
N ASN A 246 -12.95 6.98 -1.91
CA ASN A 246 -14.01 7.07 -0.89
C ASN A 246 -13.42 7.50 0.46
N ASP A 247 -14.00 7.12 1.60
CA ASP A 247 -13.56 7.55 2.95
C ASP A 247 -12.58 6.56 3.63
N THR A 248 -12.28 5.42 3.00
CA THR A 248 -11.45 4.35 3.58
C THR A 248 -10.41 3.84 2.59
N TRP A 249 -9.33 3.22 3.08
CA TRP A 249 -8.29 2.61 2.24
C TRP A 249 -8.65 1.16 1.90
N GLY A 250 -8.89 0.33 2.92
CA GLY A 250 -9.40 -1.03 2.76
C GLY A 250 -10.90 -1.04 2.41
N PHE A 251 -11.38 -2.16 1.88
CA PHE A 251 -12.78 -2.31 1.52
C PHE A 251 -13.71 -2.19 2.74
N ASN A 252 -14.69 -1.30 2.64
CA ASN A 252 -15.78 -1.15 3.58
C ASN A 252 -17.13 -1.19 2.83
N LYS A 253 -17.92 -2.22 3.10
CA LYS A 253 -19.22 -2.42 2.42
C LYS A 253 -20.29 -1.35 2.75
N TYR A 254 -20.03 -0.56 3.79
CA TYR A 254 -20.94 0.52 4.23
C TYR A 254 -20.50 1.90 3.73
N ASP A 255 -19.29 2.01 3.17
CA ASP A 255 -18.81 3.26 2.61
C ASP A 255 -19.41 3.50 1.23
N THR A 256 -20.28 4.49 1.15
CA THR A 256 -20.96 4.90 -0.09
C THR A 256 -20.59 6.32 -0.51
N ASN A 257 -19.64 6.95 0.18
CA ASN A 257 -19.21 8.32 -0.10
C ASN A 257 -18.14 8.38 -1.18
N TRP A 258 -18.50 8.04 -2.40
CA TRP A 258 -17.60 8.03 -3.53
C TRP A 258 -17.37 9.43 -4.09
N LYS A 259 -16.11 9.81 -4.29
CA LYS A 259 -15.73 11.00 -5.03
C LYS A 259 -16.15 10.85 -6.50
N SER A 260 -16.65 11.90 -7.11
CA SER A 260 -16.94 11.90 -8.55
C SER A 260 -15.64 11.89 -9.38
N ALA A 261 -15.71 11.42 -10.61
CA ALA A 261 -14.59 11.47 -11.53
C ALA A 261 -14.10 12.91 -11.77
N ASP A 262 -15.03 13.86 -11.97
CA ASP A 262 -14.67 15.29 -12.13
C ASP A 262 -13.89 15.83 -10.94
N HIS A 263 -14.27 15.44 -9.72
CA HIS A 263 -13.55 15.85 -8.52
C HIS A 263 -12.13 15.27 -8.50
N ILE A 264 -11.96 13.98 -8.79
CA ILE A 264 -10.64 13.33 -8.85
C ILE A 264 -9.78 13.93 -9.94
N ILE A 265 -10.33 14.19 -11.13
CA ILE A 265 -9.62 14.86 -12.23
C ILE A 265 -9.15 16.25 -11.80
N SER A 266 -10.02 17.04 -11.15
CA SER A 266 -9.65 18.35 -10.61
C SER A 266 -8.50 18.27 -9.60
N LEU A 267 -8.51 17.25 -8.72
CA LEU A 267 -7.41 17.02 -7.78
C LEU A 267 -6.12 16.61 -8.51
N LEU A 268 -6.21 15.69 -9.47
CA LEU A 268 -5.08 15.24 -10.27
C LEU A 268 -4.40 16.41 -10.99
N LEU A 269 -5.15 17.25 -11.69
CA LEU A 269 -4.63 18.44 -12.38
C LEU A 269 -3.95 19.41 -11.41
N LYS A 270 -4.57 19.62 -10.25
CA LYS A 270 -4.00 20.49 -9.21
C LYS A 270 -2.69 19.94 -8.65
N ILE A 271 -2.57 18.62 -8.48
CA ILE A 271 -1.36 17.95 -8.02
C ILE A 271 -0.26 18.06 -9.07
N ILE A 272 -0.57 17.72 -10.33
CA ILE A 272 0.37 17.77 -11.46
C ILE A 272 0.89 19.20 -11.65
N SER A 273 0.02 20.21 -11.62
CA SER A 273 0.41 21.61 -11.76
C SER A 273 1.38 22.09 -10.69
N ARG A 274 1.48 21.37 -9.57
CA ARG A 274 2.40 21.64 -8.47
C ARG A 274 3.60 20.69 -8.43
N GLY A 275 3.77 19.87 -9.46
CA GLY A 275 4.92 18.97 -9.63
C GLY A 275 4.82 17.66 -8.83
N GLY A 276 3.65 17.31 -8.27
CA GLY A 276 3.46 16.11 -7.47
C GLY A 276 2.93 14.91 -8.26
N ASN A 277 2.94 13.77 -7.60
CA ASN A 277 2.30 12.52 -8.05
C ASN A 277 1.03 12.25 -7.22
N TYR A 278 0.01 11.76 -7.89
CA TYR A 278 -1.24 11.33 -7.29
C TYR A 278 -1.29 9.80 -7.19
N LEU A 279 -1.19 9.26 -5.99
CA LEU A 279 -1.31 7.82 -5.71
C LEU A 279 -2.73 7.54 -5.20
N LEU A 280 -3.62 7.15 -6.13
CA LEU A 280 -5.06 6.98 -5.86
C LEU A 280 -5.37 5.55 -5.47
N ASN A 281 -6.05 5.36 -4.33
CA ASN A 281 -6.29 4.06 -3.73
C ASN A 281 -7.55 3.37 -4.20
N VAL A 282 -7.44 2.03 -4.32
CA VAL A 282 -8.57 1.10 -4.40
C VAL A 282 -8.47 0.08 -3.26
N GLY A 283 -9.62 -0.32 -2.71
CA GLY A 283 -9.74 -1.39 -1.71
C GLY A 283 -10.53 -2.57 -2.28
N PRO A 284 -9.88 -3.64 -2.77
CA PRO A 284 -10.57 -4.83 -3.25
C PRO A 284 -11.34 -5.55 -2.14
N THR A 285 -12.43 -6.21 -2.52
CA THR A 285 -13.17 -7.15 -1.64
C THR A 285 -12.34 -8.38 -1.30
N ALA A 286 -12.77 -9.16 -0.34
CA ALA A 286 -12.11 -10.43 0.01
C ALA A 286 -12.04 -11.43 -1.17
N ASP A 287 -12.97 -11.34 -2.13
CA ASP A 287 -12.98 -12.15 -3.36
C ASP A 287 -11.98 -11.65 -4.43
N GLY A 288 -11.35 -10.51 -4.21
CA GLY A 288 -10.38 -9.92 -5.14
C GLY A 288 -11.00 -9.02 -6.22
N VAL A 289 -12.20 -8.48 -5.97
CA VAL A 289 -12.92 -7.60 -6.91
C VAL A 289 -12.85 -6.15 -6.45
N VAL A 290 -12.48 -5.25 -7.34
CA VAL A 290 -12.62 -3.81 -7.09
C VAL A 290 -14.09 -3.44 -7.16
N PRO A 291 -14.66 -2.71 -6.18
CA PRO A 291 -16.07 -2.31 -6.18
C PRO A 291 -16.47 -1.64 -7.48
N GLU A 292 -17.65 -2.02 -8.02
CA GLU A 292 -18.14 -1.55 -9.31
C GLU A 292 -18.16 -0.02 -9.42
N LYS A 293 -18.64 0.65 -8.38
CA LYS A 293 -18.65 2.11 -8.34
C LYS A 293 -17.25 2.74 -8.43
N CYS A 294 -16.26 2.11 -7.82
CA CYS A 294 -14.87 2.52 -7.95
C CYS A 294 -14.37 2.35 -9.40
N VAL A 295 -14.70 1.22 -10.03
CA VAL A 295 -14.35 0.94 -11.44
C VAL A 295 -14.97 1.97 -12.38
N GLU A 296 -16.25 2.33 -12.20
CA GLU A 296 -16.92 3.38 -12.99
C GLU A 296 -16.15 4.71 -12.91
N VAL A 297 -15.86 5.16 -11.68
CA VAL A 297 -15.13 6.41 -11.46
C VAL A 297 -13.74 6.38 -12.10
N LEU A 298 -12.99 5.29 -11.91
CA LEU A 298 -11.64 5.15 -12.48
C LEU A 298 -11.65 5.06 -14.01
N ASN A 299 -12.68 4.46 -14.62
CA ASN A 299 -12.83 4.45 -16.09
C ASN A 299 -13.03 5.88 -16.66
N GLU A 300 -13.82 6.70 -15.99
CA GLU A 300 -14.01 8.10 -16.41
C GLU A 300 -12.73 8.93 -16.21
N VAL A 301 -12.04 8.75 -15.08
CA VAL A 301 -10.73 9.40 -14.82
C VAL A 301 -9.72 8.96 -15.87
N GLY A 302 -9.63 7.66 -16.15
CA GLY A 302 -8.69 7.10 -17.11
C GLY A 302 -8.94 7.57 -18.55
N LYS A 303 -10.21 7.71 -18.93
CA LYS A 303 -10.58 8.32 -20.23
C LYS A 303 -9.99 9.72 -20.35
N TYR A 304 -10.20 10.57 -19.32
CA TYR A 304 -9.64 11.91 -19.31
C TYR A 304 -8.10 11.90 -19.37
N VAL A 305 -7.45 11.05 -18.58
CA VAL A 305 -5.98 10.92 -18.55
C VAL A 305 -5.45 10.50 -19.92
N THR A 306 -6.07 9.53 -20.57
CA THR A 306 -5.63 9.01 -21.88
C THR A 306 -5.82 10.04 -23.00
N GLU A 307 -6.95 10.76 -23.01
CA GLU A 307 -7.25 11.79 -24.02
C GLU A 307 -6.39 13.05 -23.87
N ASN A 308 -5.77 13.30 -22.71
CA ASN A 308 -4.97 14.48 -22.40
C ASN A 308 -3.51 14.17 -22.04
N SER A 309 -3.04 12.96 -22.38
CA SER A 309 -1.64 12.57 -22.20
C SER A 309 -0.79 13.08 -23.38
N GLU A 310 -0.41 14.35 -23.36
CA GLU A 310 0.67 14.92 -24.19
C GLU A 310 1.87 15.30 -23.32
#